data_c79bae5e6bcc6dfe6e2bee2effc1e4ff
#
_entry.id   c79bae5e6bcc6dfe6e2bee2effc1e4ff
#
_cell.length_a   1.000
_cell.length_b   1.000
_cell.length_c   1.000
_cell.angle_alpha   90.00
_cell.angle_beta   90.00
_cell.angle_gamma   90.00
#
_symmetry.space_group_name_H-M   'P 1'
#
loop_
_entity.id
_entity.type
_entity.pdbx_description
1 polymer ?
#
loop_
_entity_poly.entity_id
_entity_poly.type
_entity_poly.pdbx_seq_one_letter_code
_entity_poly.pdbx_strand_id
1 'polypeptide(L)'
;MKRPLIALAAMLVCTACAPMANTGGGPENQPVSTSPAVSAPPSLSAGGKSQAPGGTAPATLGIAWDEASKKAALDTATKAMTLYARPTVSDKVWIQELGQLLTAQATADYQYVDPANIPVTKITGPGQLKIDENNGFGCHVVFPTDAGDYDVQPLRSAADQPWQVNRFTPPNGTK
;
A
#
# COMPACT_ATOMS: atom_id res chain seq x y z
N MET A 1 21.26 -21.80 -43.25
CA MET A 1 20.75 -21.30 -44.54
C MET A 1 19.70 -20.23 -44.30
N LYS A 2 19.96 -19.02 -44.84
CA LYS A 2 19.06 -17.88 -45.09
C LYS A 2 18.42 -17.17 -43.86
N ARG A 3 19.10 -16.12 -43.40
CA ARG A 3 18.53 -14.94 -42.76
C ARG A 3 17.84 -14.06 -43.80
N PRO A 4 16.77 -13.33 -43.48
CA PRO A 4 16.56 -12.01 -44.04
C PRO A 4 16.74 -10.92 -43.00
N LEU A 5 17.62 -10.00 -43.33
CA LEU A 5 17.66 -8.63 -42.83
C LEU A 5 16.42 -7.89 -43.36
N ILE A 6 15.73 -7.16 -42.51
CA ILE A 6 14.84 -6.08 -42.95
C ILE A 6 15.23 -4.83 -42.18
N ALA A 7 15.49 -3.78 -42.96
CA ALA A 7 16.03 -2.50 -42.60
C ALA A 7 14.97 -1.53 -42.01
N LEU A 8 15.43 -0.73 -41.10
CA LEU A 8 15.38 0.73 -40.98
C LEU A 8 14.15 1.49 -41.55
N ALA A 9 13.41 2.17 -40.67
CA ALA A 9 12.86 3.49 -40.99
C ALA A 9 12.79 4.34 -39.70
N ALA A 10 13.67 5.34 -39.61
CA ALA A 10 13.67 6.41 -38.66
C ALA A 10 12.61 7.45 -39.09
N MET A 11 11.76 7.92 -38.18
CA MET A 11 11.06 9.19 -38.32
C MET A 11 11.21 10.01 -37.05
N LEU A 12 12.09 11.02 -37.13
CA LEU A 12 12.12 12.16 -36.25
C LEU A 12 10.92 13.06 -36.56
N VAL A 13 10.14 13.41 -35.56
CA VAL A 13 9.29 14.58 -35.57
C VAL A 13 9.62 15.42 -34.35
N CYS A 14 10.39 16.47 -34.56
CA CYS A 14 10.57 17.58 -33.63
C CYS A 14 9.32 18.47 -33.69
N THR A 15 8.66 18.69 -32.56
CA THR A 15 7.72 19.82 -32.43
C THR A 15 8.13 20.62 -31.21
N ALA A 16 8.74 21.76 -31.51
CA ALA A 16 9.03 22.83 -30.56
C ALA A 16 7.72 23.57 -30.23
N CYS A 17 7.44 23.81 -28.95
CA CYS A 17 6.52 24.83 -28.53
C CYS A 17 7.24 25.77 -27.56
N ALA A 18 7.25 27.06 -27.95
CA ALA A 18 7.89 28.20 -27.34
C ALA A 18 7.16 28.64 -26.03
N PRO A 19 7.85 29.33 -25.11
CA PRO A 19 7.25 29.92 -23.92
C PRO A 19 6.61 31.27 -24.25
N MET A 20 5.38 31.51 -23.81
CA MET A 20 4.79 32.87 -23.80
C MET A 20 5.18 33.56 -22.50
N ALA A 21 6.01 34.59 -22.66
CA ALA A 21 6.22 35.65 -21.69
C ALA A 21 4.98 36.53 -21.66
N ASN A 22 4.43 36.79 -20.49
CA ASN A 22 3.49 37.88 -20.27
C ASN A 22 4.12 38.90 -19.32
N THR A 23 4.56 39.99 -19.93
CA THR A 23 5.08 41.22 -19.30
C THR A 23 3.93 42.25 -19.21
N GLY A 24 3.85 42.93 -18.09
CA GLY A 24 3.12 44.19 -17.91
C GLY A 24 2.29 44.15 -16.64
N GLY A 25 2.44 45.03 -15.76
CA GLY A 25 2.90 46.33 -15.56
C GLY A 25 2.33 46.86 -14.26
N GLY A 26 3.15 47.43 -13.48
CA GLY A 26 3.22 48.54 -12.62
C GLY A 26 2.09 48.93 -11.65
N PRO A 27 2.45 49.82 -10.71
CA PRO A 27 1.96 49.78 -9.34
C PRO A 27 0.88 50.81 -9.07
N GLU A 28 -0.03 50.53 -8.14
CA GLU A 28 -0.77 51.63 -7.49
C GLU A 28 -1.32 51.25 -6.11
N ASN A 29 -0.77 51.97 -5.15
CA ASN A 29 -1.37 52.51 -3.93
C ASN A 29 -2.23 51.62 -3.00
N GLN A 30 -1.69 51.52 -1.81
CA GLN A 30 -2.42 51.39 -0.55
C GLN A 30 -3.49 52.49 -0.36
N PRO A 31 -4.53 52.28 0.43
CA PRO A 31 -4.37 52.59 1.86
C PRO A 31 -4.96 51.59 2.84
N VAL A 32 -4.24 51.55 3.95
CA VAL A 32 -4.63 51.26 5.34
C VAL A 32 -6.14 51.30 5.59
N SER A 33 -6.67 50.31 6.22
CA SER A 33 -7.44 50.48 7.45
C SER A 33 -8.17 49.24 7.91
N THR A 34 -8.01 49.05 9.13
CA THR A 34 -8.87 48.52 10.19
C THR A 34 -8.82 47.01 10.44
N SER A 35 -8.03 46.66 11.44
CA SER A 35 -8.27 45.57 12.33
C SER A 35 -9.71 45.50 12.83
N PRO A 36 -10.39 44.37 12.70
CA PRO A 36 -11.48 44.06 13.60
C PRO A 36 -10.93 43.25 14.79
N ALA A 37 -11.38 43.71 15.92
CA ALA A 37 -11.10 43.19 17.24
C ALA A 37 -11.17 41.67 17.32
N VAL A 38 -10.16 41.11 17.95
CA VAL A 38 -10.15 39.75 18.49
C VAL A 38 -11.28 39.65 19.51
N SER A 39 -12.37 39.00 19.14
CA SER A 39 -13.37 38.54 20.13
C SER A 39 -12.77 37.39 20.89
N ALA A 40 -12.61 37.56 22.18
CA ALA A 40 -12.19 36.52 23.11
C ALA A 40 -13.13 35.30 23.04
N PRO A 41 -12.60 34.08 23.13
CA PRO A 41 -13.44 32.89 23.22
C PRO A 41 -14.23 32.92 24.55
N PRO A 42 -15.49 32.46 24.54
CA PRO A 42 -16.28 32.39 25.77
C PRO A 42 -15.61 31.43 26.75
N SER A 43 -15.36 31.91 27.95
CA SER A 43 -14.98 31.11 29.12
C SER A 43 -16.02 30.01 29.35
N LEU A 44 -15.64 28.77 29.14
CA LEU A 44 -16.43 27.64 29.59
C LEU A 44 -16.38 27.57 31.11
N SER A 45 -17.47 27.94 31.71
CA SER A 45 -17.72 27.82 33.17
C SER A 45 -17.59 26.35 33.57
N ALA A 46 -16.64 26.07 34.43
CA ALA A 46 -16.54 24.80 35.11
C ALA A 46 -17.69 24.69 36.13
N GLY A 47 -18.61 23.78 35.92
CA GLY A 47 -19.69 23.53 36.87
C GLY A 47 -20.72 22.56 36.32
N GLY A 48 -20.41 21.28 36.38
CA GLY A 48 -21.37 20.23 36.13
C GLY A 48 -20.70 18.88 36.32
N LYS A 49 -20.86 18.30 37.51
CA LYS A 49 -20.58 16.87 37.72
C LYS A 49 -21.59 16.08 36.89
N SER A 50 -21.32 15.87 35.63
CA SER A 50 -21.99 14.85 34.85
C SER A 50 -21.40 13.51 35.25
N GLN A 51 -22.14 12.82 36.06
CA GLN A 51 -22.00 11.39 36.28
C GLN A 51 -22.23 10.74 34.93
N ALA A 52 -21.16 10.29 34.28
CA ALA A 52 -21.26 9.54 33.03
C ALA A 52 -22.10 8.28 33.33
N PRO A 53 -23.19 8.04 32.58
CA PRO A 53 -23.81 6.73 32.58
C PRO A 53 -22.70 5.75 32.13
N GLY A 54 -22.65 4.58 32.79
CA GLY A 54 -21.60 3.59 32.59
C GLY A 54 -21.25 3.46 31.11
N GLY A 55 -20.06 3.93 30.77
CA GLY A 55 -19.63 3.95 29.39
C GLY A 55 -19.51 2.52 28.89
N THR A 56 -20.46 2.10 28.08
CA THR A 56 -20.20 1.07 27.12
C THR A 56 -18.97 1.55 26.36
N ALA A 57 -17.87 0.81 26.48
CA ALA A 57 -16.68 1.10 25.68
C ALA A 57 -17.13 1.36 24.24
N PRO A 58 -16.63 2.41 23.56
CA PRO A 58 -17.05 2.68 22.19
C PRO A 58 -16.94 1.37 21.43
N ALA A 59 -18.05 0.96 20.81
CA ALA A 59 -18.05 -0.22 19.97
C ALA A 59 -16.84 -0.09 19.05
N THR A 60 -15.93 -1.03 19.16
CA THR A 60 -14.71 -1.04 18.34
C THR A 60 -15.17 -0.85 16.91
N LEU A 61 -14.86 0.27 16.28
CA LEU A 61 -15.18 0.55 14.87
C LEU A 61 -14.40 -0.39 13.95
N GLY A 62 -13.93 -1.52 14.48
CA GLY A 62 -13.14 -2.52 13.81
C GLY A 62 -13.99 -3.68 13.34
N ILE A 63 -13.65 -4.22 12.22
CA ILE A 63 -14.15 -5.50 11.75
C ILE A 63 -13.62 -6.57 12.70
N ALA A 64 -14.55 -7.36 13.28
CA ALA A 64 -14.16 -8.45 14.18
C ALA A 64 -13.46 -9.58 13.41
N TRP A 65 -12.51 -10.23 14.07
CA TRP A 65 -11.91 -11.44 13.59
C TRP A 65 -12.82 -12.65 13.88
N ASP A 66 -13.11 -13.40 12.83
CA ASP A 66 -13.71 -14.74 12.91
C ASP A 66 -12.78 -15.76 12.25
N GLU A 67 -13.08 -17.04 12.46
CA GLU A 67 -12.25 -18.12 11.92
C GLU A 67 -12.22 -18.15 10.39
N ALA A 68 -13.30 -17.75 9.73
CA ALA A 68 -13.36 -17.63 8.28
C ALA A 68 -12.42 -16.54 7.77
N SER A 69 -12.41 -15.37 8.42
CA SER A 69 -11.51 -14.26 8.11
C SER A 69 -10.04 -14.63 8.33
N LYS A 70 -9.73 -15.29 9.46
CA LYS A 70 -8.38 -15.76 9.77
C LYS A 70 -7.88 -16.73 8.70
N LYS A 71 -8.73 -17.70 8.34
CA LYS A 71 -8.42 -18.67 7.29
C LYS A 71 -8.23 -17.98 5.94
N ALA A 72 -9.11 -17.09 5.54
CA ALA A 72 -9.04 -16.39 4.27
C ALA A 72 -7.77 -15.52 4.15
N ALA A 73 -7.38 -14.81 5.21
CA ALA A 73 -6.14 -14.05 5.27
C ALA A 73 -4.90 -14.95 5.11
N LEU A 74 -4.87 -16.07 5.85
CA LEU A 74 -3.77 -17.03 5.78
C LEU A 74 -3.68 -17.69 4.40
N ASP A 75 -4.80 -18.10 3.81
CA ASP A 75 -4.86 -18.71 2.47
C ASP A 75 -4.36 -17.74 1.40
N THR A 76 -4.77 -16.45 1.49
CA THR A 76 -4.33 -15.41 0.56
C THR A 76 -2.82 -15.16 0.68
N ALA A 77 -2.33 -15.00 1.90
CA ALA A 77 -0.90 -14.82 2.15
C ALA A 77 -0.07 -16.02 1.65
N THR A 78 -0.56 -17.25 1.87
CA THR A 78 0.11 -18.47 1.43
C THR A 78 0.19 -18.55 -0.09
N LYS A 79 -0.90 -18.27 -0.79
CA LYS A 79 -0.93 -18.20 -2.27
C LYS A 79 0.03 -17.13 -2.79
N ALA A 80 -0.03 -15.93 -2.22
CA ALA A 80 0.82 -14.83 -2.64
C ALA A 80 2.31 -15.12 -2.39
N MET A 81 2.67 -15.66 -1.23
CA MET A 81 4.05 -16.03 -0.93
C MET A 81 4.57 -17.15 -1.85
N THR A 82 3.71 -18.11 -2.21
CA THR A 82 4.05 -19.16 -3.18
C THR A 82 4.34 -18.59 -4.57
N LEU A 83 3.56 -17.60 -5.00
CA LEU A 83 3.79 -16.91 -6.29
C LEU A 83 5.01 -15.98 -6.24
N TYR A 84 5.26 -15.37 -5.09
CA TYR A 84 6.39 -14.49 -4.86
C TYR A 84 7.73 -15.23 -4.91
N ALA A 85 7.83 -16.40 -4.29
CA ALA A 85 9.04 -17.23 -4.19
C ALA A 85 9.33 -18.03 -5.47
N ARG A 86 9.34 -17.38 -6.65
CA ARG A 86 9.56 -18.03 -7.96
C ARG A 86 10.57 -17.27 -8.81
N PRO A 87 11.86 -17.23 -8.43
CA PRO A 87 12.89 -16.45 -9.10
C PRO A 87 13.18 -16.86 -10.54
N THR A 88 12.71 -18.02 -10.99
CA THR A 88 12.95 -18.55 -12.35
C THR A 88 11.85 -18.22 -13.35
N VAL A 89 10.74 -17.62 -12.90
CA VAL A 89 9.63 -17.21 -13.76
C VAL A 89 9.95 -15.82 -14.34
N SER A 90 9.56 -15.57 -15.60
CA SER A 90 9.76 -14.23 -16.18
C SER A 90 8.98 -13.17 -15.41
N ASP A 91 9.52 -11.96 -15.32
CA ASP A 91 8.94 -10.79 -14.68
C ASP A 91 7.49 -10.54 -15.07
N LYS A 92 7.20 -10.60 -16.39
CA LYS A 92 5.86 -10.40 -16.92
C LYS A 92 4.85 -11.43 -16.42
N VAL A 93 5.21 -12.71 -16.40
CA VAL A 93 4.32 -13.78 -15.91
C VAL A 93 4.18 -13.68 -14.39
N TRP A 94 5.29 -13.44 -13.72
CA TRP A 94 5.33 -13.30 -12.27
C TRP A 94 4.38 -12.20 -11.77
N ILE A 95 4.49 -10.98 -12.30
CA ILE A 95 3.61 -9.87 -11.87
C ILE A 95 2.16 -10.05 -12.32
N GLN A 96 1.92 -10.68 -13.47
CA GLN A 96 0.56 -10.97 -13.96
C GLN A 96 -0.19 -11.92 -13.02
N GLU A 97 0.49 -12.94 -12.49
CA GLU A 97 -0.12 -13.90 -11.59
C GLU A 97 -0.18 -13.38 -10.15
N LEU A 98 0.92 -12.83 -9.64
CA LEU A 98 0.99 -12.28 -8.29
C LEU A 98 0.08 -11.07 -8.10
N GLY A 99 -0.01 -10.19 -9.09
CA GLY A 99 -0.77 -8.95 -9.05
C GLY A 99 -2.26 -9.14 -8.77
N GLN A 100 -2.82 -10.30 -9.09
CA GLN A 100 -4.22 -10.65 -8.77
C GLN A 100 -4.50 -10.77 -7.26
N LEU A 101 -3.43 -10.98 -6.47
CA LEU A 101 -3.49 -11.10 -5.01
C LEU A 101 -2.98 -9.85 -4.29
N LEU A 102 -2.45 -8.87 -5.04
CA LEU A 102 -1.87 -7.66 -4.48
C LEU A 102 -2.92 -6.54 -4.37
N THR A 103 -2.68 -5.61 -3.45
CA THR A 103 -3.35 -4.30 -3.48
C THR A 103 -2.90 -3.52 -4.71
N ALA A 104 -3.68 -2.51 -5.12
CA ALA A 104 -3.29 -1.64 -6.24
C ALA A 104 -1.94 -0.96 -5.98
N GLN A 105 -1.67 -0.54 -4.74
CA GLN A 105 -0.39 0.05 -4.35
C GLN A 105 0.75 -0.97 -4.48
N ALA A 106 0.58 -2.17 -3.93
CA ALA A 106 1.59 -3.21 -4.04
C ALA A 106 1.84 -3.61 -5.50
N THR A 107 0.80 -3.69 -6.32
CA THR A 107 0.97 -3.96 -7.76
C THR A 107 1.84 -2.90 -8.43
N ALA A 108 1.62 -1.62 -8.12
CA ALA A 108 2.45 -0.53 -8.63
C ALA A 108 3.90 -0.59 -8.13
N ASP A 109 4.11 -1.01 -6.88
CA ASP A 109 5.45 -1.13 -6.29
C ASP A 109 6.24 -2.33 -6.87
N TYR A 110 5.55 -3.46 -7.08
CA TYR A 110 6.20 -4.70 -7.52
C TYR A 110 6.31 -4.86 -9.06
N GLN A 111 5.63 -4.04 -9.87
CA GLN A 111 5.63 -4.19 -11.34
C GLN A 111 7.02 -4.05 -11.98
N TYR A 112 7.98 -3.45 -11.28
CA TYR A 112 9.36 -3.25 -11.74
C TYR A 112 10.37 -4.17 -11.04
N VAL A 113 9.88 -5.09 -10.21
CA VAL A 113 10.75 -6.03 -9.51
C VAL A 113 11.11 -7.17 -10.46
N ASP A 114 12.41 -7.42 -10.60
CA ASP A 114 12.91 -8.62 -11.27
C ASP A 114 12.87 -9.78 -10.27
N PRO A 115 12.05 -10.81 -10.51
CA PRO A 115 11.96 -11.96 -9.61
C PRO A 115 13.29 -12.71 -9.43
N ALA A 116 14.21 -12.63 -10.40
CA ALA A 116 15.53 -13.25 -10.27
C ALA A 116 16.38 -12.66 -9.12
N ASN A 117 16.05 -11.44 -8.68
CA ASN A 117 16.71 -10.81 -7.54
C ASN A 117 16.06 -11.13 -6.18
N ILE A 118 14.97 -11.91 -6.18
CA ILE A 118 14.30 -12.33 -4.94
C ILE A 118 15.04 -13.55 -4.38
N PRO A 119 15.60 -13.45 -3.16
CA PRO A 119 16.48 -14.51 -2.64
C PRO A 119 15.72 -15.76 -2.19
N VAL A 120 14.40 -15.65 -1.90
CA VAL A 120 13.60 -16.78 -1.46
C VAL A 120 13.19 -17.67 -2.64
N THR A 121 13.39 -18.97 -2.50
CA THR A 121 13.01 -19.97 -3.49
C THR A 121 12.03 -21.03 -2.95
N LYS A 122 11.95 -21.14 -1.62
CA LYS A 122 11.15 -22.18 -0.99
C LYS A 122 10.60 -21.75 0.37
N ILE A 123 9.32 -22.01 0.58
CA ILE A 123 8.66 -21.95 1.89
C ILE A 123 8.97 -23.27 2.62
N THR A 124 9.52 -23.19 3.83
CA THR A 124 10.01 -24.35 4.58
C THR A 124 9.04 -24.84 5.66
N GLY A 125 7.97 -24.07 5.93
CA GLY A 125 6.96 -24.43 6.93
C GLY A 125 5.68 -23.61 6.77
N PRO A 126 4.66 -23.91 7.58
CA PRO A 126 3.37 -23.21 7.51
C PRO A 126 3.49 -21.74 7.92
N GLY A 127 2.68 -20.88 7.32
CA GLY A 127 2.55 -19.49 7.71
C GLY A 127 1.95 -19.35 9.12
N GLN A 128 2.50 -18.43 9.91
CA GLN A 128 2.05 -18.09 11.25
C GLN A 128 1.28 -16.77 11.20
N LEU A 129 -0.04 -16.84 11.39
CA LEU A 129 -0.90 -15.66 11.42
C LEU A 129 -0.70 -14.87 12.73
N LYS A 130 -0.46 -13.56 12.59
CA LYS A 130 -0.37 -12.60 13.69
C LYS A 130 -1.42 -11.52 13.46
N ILE A 131 -2.37 -11.41 14.38
CA ILE A 131 -3.49 -10.45 14.33
C ILE A 131 -3.40 -9.46 15.47
N ASP A 132 -3.97 -8.28 15.24
CA ASP A 132 -4.39 -7.36 16.28
C ASP A 132 -5.92 -7.50 16.40
N GLU A 133 -6.40 -7.93 17.54
CA GLU A 133 -7.84 -8.18 17.78
C GLU A 133 -8.68 -6.90 17.64
N ASN A 134 -8.06 -5.72 17.74
CA ASN A 134 -8.70 -4.41 17.57
C ASN A 134 -8.70 -3.93 16.12
N ASN A 135 -8.02 -4.62 15.22
CA ASN A 135 -7.87 -4.24 13.82
C ASN A 135 -8.19 -5.40 12.88
N GLY A 136 -9.43 -5.48 12.44
CA GLY A 136 -9.86 -6.50 11.47
C GLY A 136 -9.58 -6.16 10.00
N PHE A 137 -8.87 -5.07 9.70
CA PHE A 137 -8.54 -4.66 8.33
C PHE A 137 -7.20 -5.17 7.83
N GLY A 138 -6.33 -5.61 8.71
CA GLY A 138 -4.99 -6.08 8.33
C GLY A 138 -4.42 -7.06 9.33
N CYS A 139 -3.47 -7.86 8.87
CA CYS A 139 -2.73 -8.79 9.68
C CYS A 139 -1.33 -9.02 9.11
N HIS A 140 -0.56 -9.81 9.80
CA HIS A 140 0.75 -10.27 9.37
C HIS A 140 0.77 -11.79 9.32
N VAL A 141 1.42 -12.36 8.31
CA VAL A 141 1.66 -13.80 8.22
C VAL A 141 3.15 -14.02 8.02
N VAL A 142 3.78 -14.65 8.99
CA VAL A 142 5.21 -14.95 8.95
C VAL A 142 5.42 -16.35 8.39
N PHE A 143 6.20 -16.44 7.32
CA PHE A 143 6.56 -17.69 6.65
C PHE A 143 8.04 -18.01 6.89
N PRO A 144 8.38 -19.17 7.45
CA PRO A 144 9.74 -19.66 7.42
C PRO A 144 10.11 -20.05 5.98
N THR A 145 11.26 -19.57 5.52
CA THR A 145 11.74 -19.81 4.15
C THR A 145 13.21 -20.22 4.16
N ASP A 146 13.72 -20.62 3.01
CA ASP A 146 15.14 -20.91 2.79
C ASP A 146 16.05 -19.66 2.88
N ALA A 147 15.46 -18.45 2.77
CA ALA A 147 16.14 -17.17 2.91
C ALA A 147 15.88 -16.47 4.26
N GLY A 148 15.29 -17.19 5.25
CA GLY A 148 14.86 -16.64 6.54
C GLY A 148 13.36 -16.35 6.60
N ASP A 149 12.90 -15.73 7.69
CA ASP A 149 11.48 -15.49 7.91
C ASP A 149 10.99 -14.29 7.11
N TYR A 150 10.03 -14.50 6.20
CA TYR A 150 9.34 -13.46 5.46
C TYR A 150 8.03 -13.07 6.15
N ASP A 151 7.80 -11.77 6.32
CA ASP A 151 6.53 -11.24 6.81
C ASP A 151 5.68 -10.73 5.65
N VAL A 152 4.51 -11.31 5.48
CA VAL A 152 3.52 -10.95 4.47
C VAL A 152 2.39 -10.20 5.15
N GLN A 153 1.99 -9.04 4.59
CA GLN A 153 0.94 -8.20 5.12
C GLN A 153 -0.33 -8.23 4.26
N PRO A 154 -1.31 -9.08 4.55
CA PRO A 154 -2.64 -9.00 3.97
C PRO A 154 -3.45 -7.83 4.55
N LEU A 155 -4.20 -7.16 3.69
CA LEU A 155 -5.16 -6.10 4.03
C LEU A 155 -6.52 -6.38 3.37
N ARG A 156 -7.59 -5.85 3.94
CA ARG A 156 -8.92 -5.76 3.31
C ARG A 156 -9.54 -4.39 3.59
N SER A 157 -10.38 -3.90 2.69
CA SER A 157 -11.01 -2.57 2.82
C SER A 157 -12.33 -2.60 3.59
N ALA A 158 -12.99 -3.77 3.68
CA ALA A 158 -14.21 -3.99 4.43
C ALA A 158 -14.34 -5.48 4.83
N ALA A 159 -15.32 -5.82 5.68
CA ALA A 159 -15.51 -7.18 6.19
C ALA A 159 -15.79 -8.21 5.10
N ASP A 160 -16.53 -7.79 4.07
CA ASP A 160 -16.97 -8.59 2.92
C ASP A 160 -16.01 -8.52 1.72
N GLN A 161 -14.94 -7.70 1.84
CA GLN A 161 -13.96 -7.55 0.76
C GLN A 161 -12.88 -8.63 0.83
N PRO A 162 -12.33 -9.03 -0.33
CA PRO A 162 -11.26 -10.00 -0.39
C PRO A 162 -9.99 -9.48 0.29
N TRP A 163 -9.25 -10.39 0.88
CA TRP A 163 -7.89 -10.11 1.35
C TRP A 163 -6.95 -9.93 0.16
N GLN A 164 -6.10 -8.89 0.24
CA GLN A 164 -5.07 -8.59 -0.74
C GLN A 164 -3.74 -8.33 -0.03
N VAL A 165 -2.64 -8.77 -0.60
CA VAL A 165 -1.31 -8.54 -0.01
C VAL A 165 -0.81 -7.15 -0.36
N ASN A 166 -0.39 -6.42 0.66
CA ASN A 166 0.17 -5.09 0.53
C ASN A 166 1.70 -5.08 0.49
N ARG A 167 2.33 -6.01 1.20
CA ARG A 167 3.79 -6.03 1.32
C ARG A 167 4.33 -7.43 1.62
N PHE A 168 5.53 -7.68 1.07
CA PHE A 168 6.43 -8.75 1.51
C PHE A 168 7.65 -8.10 2.14
N THR A 169 7.92 -8.44 3.40
CA THR A 169 9.07 -7.91 4.15
C THR A 169 10.08 -9.04 4.31
N PRO A 170 11.27 -8.94 3.72
CA PRO A 170 12.32 -9.92 3.87
C PRO A 170 12.86 -9.93 5.31
N PRO A 171 13.55 -10.99 5.73
CA PRO A 171 14.20 -11.03 7.03
C PRO A 171 15.22 -9.89 7.17
N ASN A 172 15.34 -9.34 8.37
CA ASN A 172 16.31 -8.30 8.66
C ASN A 172 17.73 -8.80 8.38
N GLY A 173 18.43 -8.16 7.45
CA GLY A 173 19.79 -8.53 7.07
C GLY A 173 19.98 -8.98 5.63
N THR A 174 18.95 -9.17 4.84
CA THR A 174 19.06 -9.33 3.38
C THR A 174 19.32 -7.94 2.76
N LYS A 175 20.59 -7.66 2.49
CA LYS A 175 21.03 -6.53 1.65
C LYS A 175 21.21 -6.99 0.23
#